data_b2be88c6ebcd1efaf7b5e29e0cdf9e21
#
_entry.id   b2be88c6ebcd1efaf7b5e29e0cdf9e21
#
_cell.length_a   1.000
_cell.length_b   1.000
_cell.length_c   1.000
_cell.angle_alpha   90.00
_cell.angle_beta   90.00
_cell.angle_gamma   90.00
#
_symmetry.space_group_name_H-M   'P 1'
#
loop_
_entity.id
_entity.type
_entity.pdbx_description
1 polymer ?
#
loop_
_entity_poly.entity_id
_entity_poly.type
_entity_poly.pdbx_seq_one_letter_code
_entity_poly.pdbx_strand_id
1 'polypeptide(L)'
;MCIRDSLDILINNAGTVYTGYMLDRSDEALENLSNVNFTSMIYTIRAFMPGMLEKNSGHIINISSASSMTGAPKLAVYAATKWAVAGLTESLRLEVQKMGKSGVRFSSIHPNFLKKGLFEGTKLNFLGQLLAPGVKSHDAVAKVIVNRAIKLGFHSPKVPWIMNQVVLLRALLPSSLLIKVSSLYGLYDMMDDYKGYEDGR
;
A
#
# COMPACT_ATOMS: atom_id res chain seq x y z
N MET A 1 -0.18 15.82 -30.24
CA MET A 1 -1.08 15.40 -29.14
C MET A 1 -0.21 14.69 -28.09
N CYS A 2 -0.03 15.28 -26.91
CA CYS A 2 0.79 14.68 -25.88
C CYS A 2 -0.05 13.59 -25.18
N ILE A 3 0.47 12.39 -25.03
CA ILE A 3 -0.23 11.27 -24.35
C ILE A 3 -0.69 11.66 -22.91
N ARG A 4 -0.02 12.64 -22.29
CA ARG A 4 -0.38 13.17 -20.97
C ARG A 4 -1.75 13.81 -20.89
N ASP A 5 -2.27 14.34 -22.01
CA ASP A 5 -3.51 15.13 -22.03
C ASP A 5 -4.78 14.27 -22.03
N SER A 6 -4.65 12.95 -22.23
CA SER A 6 -5.76 12.03 -22.37
C SER A 6 -5.85 10.93 -21.32
N LEU A 7 -4.98 10.94 -20.28
CA LEU A 7 -5.00 9.89 -19.27
C LEU A 7 -6.20 10.08 -18.32
N ASP A 8 -7.05 9.06 -18.22
CA ASP A 8 -8.22 9.07 -17.33
C ASP A 8 -7.98 8.32 -16.02
N ILE A 9 -7.12 7.29 -16.05
CA ILE A 9 -6.80 6.49 -14.87
C ILE A 9 -5.29 6.28 -14.81
N LEU A 10 -4.67 6.68 -13.70
CA LEU A 10 -3.29 6.39 -13.37
C LEU A 10 -3.24 5.36 -12.25
N ILE A 11 -2.59 4.22 -12.47
CA ILE A 11 -2.38 3.21 -11.42
C ILE A 11 -0.88 3.15 -11.10
N ASN A 12 -0.49 3.68 -9.96
CA ASN A 12 0.86 3.59 -9.43
C ASN A 12 1.02 2.26 -8.70
N ASN A 13 1.48 1.25 -9.43
CA ASN A 13 1.61 -0.12 -8.94
C ASN A 13 3.07 -0.54 -8.70
N ALA A 14 4.04 0.12 -9.31
CA ALA A 14 5.45 -0.22 -9.13
C ALA A 14 5.80 -0.28 -7.63
N GLY A 15 6.54 -1.32 -7.25
CA GLY A 15 6.91 -1.50 -5.85
C GLY A 15 7.87 -2.67 -5.68
N THR A 16 8.72 -2.56 -4.67
CA THR A 16 9.68 -3.59 -4.26
C THR A 16 9.65 -3.76 -2.76
N VAL A 17 10.24 -4.83 -2.25
CA VAL A 17 10.44 -5.08 -0.82
C VAL A 17 11.85 -5.62 -0.59
N TYR A 18 12.52 -5.07 0.38
CA TYR A 18 13.71 -5.65 1.00
C TYR A 18 13.36 -5.99 2.44
N THR A 19 13.64 -7.22 2.84
CA THR A 19 13.40 -7.71 4.19
C THR A 19 14.70 -7.81 4.96
N GLY A 20 14.64 -7.70 6.25
CA GLY A 20 15.79 -7.74 7.16
C GLY A 20 15.76 -6.59 8.16
N TYR A 21 16.56 -6.69 9.18
CA TYR A 21 16.68 -5.58 10.12
C TYR A 21 17.27 -4.37 9.41
N MET A 22 16.81 -3.19 9.79
CA MET A 22 17.18 -1.94 9.13
C MET A 22 18.70 -1.73 9.09
N LEU A 23 19.40 -2.08 10.17
CA LEU A 23 20.84 -1.92 10.27
C LEU A 23 21.66 -2.93 9.44
N ASP A 24 21.04 -4.01 8.95
CA ASP A 24 21.68 -5.03 8.13
C ASP A 24 21.62 -4.68 6.63
N ARG A 25 21.01 -3.55 6.27
CA ARG A 25 20.82 -3.13 4.87
C ARG A 25 21.70 -1.95 4.53
N SER A 26 22.22 -1.94 3.30
CA SER A 26 22.98 -0.81 2.78
C SER A 26 22.07 0.42 2.56
N ASP A 27 22.66 1.61 2.67
CA ASP A 27 21.95 2.87 2.41
C ASP A 27 21.37 2.88 0.99
N GLU A 28 22.12 2.37 0.00
CA GLU A 28 21.66 2.25 -1.39
C GLU A 28 20.38 1.40 -1.52
N ALA A 29 20.31 0.27 -0.81
CA ALA A 29 19.10 -0.58 -0.82
C ALA A 29 17.89 0.15 -0.20
N LEU A 30 18.10 0.89 0.89
CA LEU A 30 17.04 1.64 1.56
C LEU A 30 16.59 2.84 0.70
N GLU A 31 17.50 3.53 0.04
CA GLU A 31 17.20 4.61 -0.91
C GLU A 31 16.44 4.08 -2.12
N ASN A 32 16.88 2.98 -2.72
CA ASN A 32 16.21 2.36 -3.85
C ASN A 32 14.77 1.92 -3.48
N LEU A 33 14.58 1.31 -2.31
CA LEU A 33 13.27 0.95 -1.80
C LEU A 33 12.34 2.17 -1.68
N SER A 34 12.87 3.27 -1.15
CA SER A 34 12.12 4.53 -0.98
C SER A 34 11.80 5.17 -2.32
N ASN A 35 12.77 5.18 -3.23
CA ASN A 35 12.63 5.75 -4.57
C ASN A 35 11.61 4.98 -5.41
N VAL A 36 11.65 3.65 -5.40
CA VAL A 36 10.68 2.84 -6.16
C VAL A 36 9.29 2.92 -5.56
N ASN A 37 9.15 2.79 -4.23
CA ASN A 37 7.83 2.66 -3.61
C ASN A 37 7.09 3.99 -3.42
N PHE A 38 7.82 5.12 -3.34
CA PHE A 38 7.22 6.40 -2.97
C PHE A 38 7.63 7.55 -3.89
N THR A 39 8.94 7.80 -4.08
CA THR A 39 9.41 8.97 -4.85
C THR A 39 8.96 8.90 -6.31
N SER A 40 9.04 7.74 -6.94
CA SER A 40 8.59 7.52 -8.32
C SER A 40 7.11 7.87 -8.51
N MET A 41 6.29 7.56 -7.51
CA MET A 41 4.85 7.87 -7.50
C MET A 41 4.59 9.38 -7.48
N ILE A 42 5.39 10.15 -6.73
CA ILE A 42 5.29 11.61 -6.74
C ILE A 42 5.54 12.15 -8.15
N TYR A 43 6.53 11.63 -8.85
CA TYR A 43 6.84 12.08 -10.21
C TYR A 43 5.74 11.73 -11.22
N THR A 44 5.17 10.53 -11.14
CA THR A 44 4.06 10.15 -12.03
C THR A 44 2.81 11.00 -11.75
N ILE A 45 2.47 11.23 -10.49
CA ILE A 45 1.35 12.11 -10.11
C ILE A 45 1.58 13.52 -10.65
N ARG A 46 2.75 14.11 -10.42
CA ARG A 46 3.10 15.44 -10.94
C ARG A 46 3.05 15.53 -12.46
N ALA A 47 3.34 14.45 -13.15
CA ALA A 47 3.33 14.41 -14.63
C ALA A 47 1.90 14.39 -15.19
N PHE A 48 0.95 13.69 -14.54
CA PHE A 48 -0.37 13.43 -15.11
C PHE A 48 -1.52 14.20 -14.44
N MET A 49 -1.38 14.55 -13.17
CA MET A 49 -2.41 15.28 -12.41
C MET A 49 -2.81 16.63 -13.03
N PRO A 50 -1.90 17.46 -13.59
CA PRO A 50 -2.29 18.73 -14.18
C PRO A 50 -3.35 18.59 -15.29
N GLY A 51 -3.19 17.65 -16.21
CA GLY A 51 -4.20 17.40 -17.27
C GLY A 51 -5.54 16.89 -16.71
N MET A 52 -5.53 16.11 -15.61
CA MET A 52 -6.76 15.69 -14.92
C MET A 52 -7.45 16.88 -14.25
N LEU A 53 -6.69 17.78 -13.62
CA LEU A 53 -7.22 18.99 -13.00
C LEU A 53 -7.84 19.95 -14.02
N GLU A 54 -7.21 20.12 -15.19
CA GLU A 54 -7.73 20.94 -16.27
C GLU A 54 -9.11 20.43 -16.73
N LYS A 55 -9.22 19.14 -17.02
CA LYS A 55 -10.48 18.50 -17.42
C LYS A 55 -11.51 18.38 -16.28
N ASN A 56 -11.08 18.59 -15.03
CA ASN A 56 -11.82 18.21 -13.82
C ASN A 56 -12.33 16.75 -13.89
N SER A 57 -11.50 15.84 -14.39
CA SER A 57 -11.83 14.42 -14.55
C SER A 57 -10.57 13.57 -14.51
N GLY A 58 -10.56 12.54 -13.69
CA GLY A 58 -9.46 11.58 -13.59
C GLY A 58 -9.50 10.77 -12.31
N HIS A 59 -8.73 9.67 -12.29
CA HIS A 59 -8.61 8.85 -11.10
C HIS A 59 -7.18 8.36 -10.91
N ILE A 60 -6.56 8.75 -9.83
CA ILE A 60 -5.22 8.30 -9.43
C ILE A 60 -5.36 7.24 -8.35
N ILE A 61 -4.84 6.05 -8.63
CA ILE A 61 -4.92 4.88 -7.76
C ILE A 61 -3.51 4.47 -7.36
N ASN A 62 -3.21 4.56 -6.08
CA ASN A 62 -1.90 4.26 -5.52
C ASN A 62 -1.94 2.93 -4.77
N ILE A 63 -1.03 2.00 -5.10
CA ILE A 63 -0.95 0.71 -4.42
C ILE A 63 -0.09 0.86 -3.15
N SER A 64 -0.79 0.93 -2.02
CA SER A 64 -0.21 0.89 -0.69
C SER A 64 -0.05 -0.55 -0.20
N SER A 65 -0.31 -0.83 1.06
CA SER A 65 -0.22 -2.16 1.68
C SER A 65 -0.95 -2.19 3.02
N ALA A 66 -1.25 -3.37 3.55
CA ALA A 66 -1.60 -3.55 4.95
C ALA A 66 -0.50 -2.99 5.90
N SER A 67 0.76 -2.98 5.45
CA SER A 67 1.88 -2.36 6.18
C SER A 67 1.76 -0.84 6.36
N SER A 68 0.82 -0.17 5.69
CA SER A 68 0.48 1.23 5.99
C SER A 68 -0.46 1.39 7.19
N MET A 69 -0.90 0.29 7.79
CA MET A 69 -1.78 0.29 8.96
C MET A 69 -1.08 -0.25 10.22
N THR A 70 -0.01 -1.01 10.05
CA THR A 70 0.78 -1.57 11.15
C THR A 70 2.23 -1.79 10.72
N GLY A 71 3.18 -1.61 11.63
CA GLY A 71 4.57 -2.02 11.43
C GLY A 71 4.73 -3.52 11.61
N ALA A 72 5.79 -4.07 11.03
CA ALA A 72 6.23 -5.44 11.25
C ALA A 72 7.75 -5.48 11.33
N PRO A 73 8.35 -6.38 12.15
CA PRO A 73 9.79 -6.62 12.13
C PRO A 73 10.27 -6.94 10.73
N LYS A 74 11.51 -6.57 10.43
CA LYS A 74 12.18 -6.77 9.13
C LYS A 74 11.54 -6.02 7.93
N LEU A 75 10.53 -5.17 8.16
CA LEU A 75 9.83 -4.38 7.13
C LEU A 75 9.80 -2.87 7.44
N ALA A 76 10.70 -2.35 8.29
CA ALA A 76 10.62 -0.98 8.79
C ALA A 76 10.52 0.06 7.68
N VAL A 77 11.48 0.10 6.74
CA VAL A 77 11.48 1.09 5.64
C VAL A 77 10.38 0.82 4.64
N TYR A 78 10.10 -0.46 4.31
CA TYR A 78 8.96 -0.80 3.47
C TYR A 78 7.64 -0.26 4.05
N ALA A 79 7.37 -0.53 5.32
CA ALA A 79 6.19 -0.02 5.99
C ALA A 79 6.13 1.51 5.94
N ALA A 80 7.24 2.20 6.22
CA ALA A 80 7.32 3.65 6.14
C ALA A 80 6.93 4.18 4.75
N THR A 81 7.44 3.57 3.66
CA THR A 81 7.05 3.96 2.30
C THR A 81 5.56 3.76 2.04
N LYS A 82 4.95 2.69 2.54
CA LYS A 82 3.52 2.41 2.35
C LYS A 82 2.61 3.31 3.21
N TRP A 83 3.08 3.75 4.37
CA TRP A 83 2.43 4.83 5.14
C TRP A 83 2.50 6.16 4.39
N ALA A 84 3.67 6.50 3.83
CA ALA A 84 3.83 7.71 3.02
C ALA A 84 2.87 7.72 1.81
N VAL A 85 2.71 6.59 1.10
CA VAL A 85 1.73 6.44 0.00
C VAL A 85 0.31 6.71 0.47
N ALA A 86 -0.09 6.16 1.62
CA ALA A 86 -1.44 6.35 2.15
C ALA A 86 -1.68 7.82 2.52
N GLY A 87 -0.75 8.43 3.26
CA GLY A 87 -0.84 9.83 3.67
C GLY A 87 -0.83 10.80 2.50
N LEU A 88 0.05 10.59 1.51
CA LEU A 88 0.07 11.38 0.27
C LEU A 88 -1.27 11.30 -0.46
N THR A 89 -1.82 10.09 -0.62
CA THR A 89 -3.09 9.89 -1.33
C THR A 89 -4.25 10.61 -0.65
N GLU A 90 -4.31 10.54 0.69
CA GLU A 90 -5.33 11.22 1.48
C GLU A 90 -5.20 12.76 1.37
N SER A 91 -3.98 13.28 1.52
CA SER A 91 -3.71 14.72 1.42
C SER A 91 -4.08 15.28 0.05
N LEU A 92 -3.66 14.62 -1.04
CA LEU A 92 -3.99 15.06 -2.40
C LEU A 92 -5.50 15.02 -2.66
N ARG A 93 -6.22 14.04 -2.12
CA ARG A 93 -7.68 14.01 -2.19
C ARG A 93 -8.32 15.25 -1.56
N LEU A 94 -7.82 15.67 -0.40
CA LEU A 94 -8.31 16.87 0.28
C LEU A 94 -7.92 18.15 -0.48
N GLU A 95 -6.72 18.20 -1.07
CA GLU A 95 -6.27 19.33 -1.88
C GLU A 95 -7.16 19.55 -3.10
N VAL A 96 -7.48 18.49 -3.87
CA VAL A 96 -8.34 18.62 -5.06
C VAL A 96 -9.78 19.01 -4.68
N GLN A 97 -10.29 18.57 -3.54
CA GLN A 97 -11.57 19.01 -3.01
C GLN A 97 -11.54 20.51 -2.68
N LYS A 98 -10.48 20.99 -2.01
CA LYS A 98 -10.29 22.39 -1.69
C LYS A 98 -10.18 23.27 -2.95
N MET A 99 -9.60 22.73 -4.03
CA MET A 99 -9.52 23.39 -5.34
C MET A 99 -10.84 23.39 -6.12
N GLY A 100 -11.91 22.78 -5.60
CA GLY A 100 -13.17 22.61 -6.33
C GLY A 100 -13.12 21.61 -7.49
N LYS A 101 -12.10 20.73 -7.52
CA LYS A 101 -11.86 19.75 -8.59
C LYS A 101 -12.39 18.36 -8.21
N SER A 102 -13.68 18.29 -7.87
CA SER A 102 -14.34 17.05 -7.38
C SER A 102 -14.38 15.91 -8.40
N GLY A 103 -14.17 16.19 -9.68
CA GLY A 103 -14.06 15.16 -10.74
C GLY A 103 -12.71 14.42 -10.74
N VAL A 104 -11.69 14.92 -10.02
CA VAL A 104 -10.41 14.24 -9.85
C VAL A 104 -10.42 13.43 -8.57
N ARG A 105 -10.27 12.12 -8.68
CA ARG A 105 -10.39 11.18 -7.56
C ARG A 105 -9.05 10.56 -7.20
N PHE A 106 -8.90 10.23 -5.93
CA PHE A 106 -7.73 9.52 -5.39
C PHE A 106 -8.16 8.31 -4.58
N SER A 107 -7.47 7.18 -4.80
CA SER A 107 -7.67 5.95 -4.01
C SER A 107 -6.33 5.33 -3.64
N SER A 108 -6.19 4.90 -2.39
CA SER A 108 -5.10 4.03 -1.94
C SER A 108 -5.63 2.62 -1.72
N ILE A 109 -5.02 1.63 -2.37
CA ILE A 109 -5.38 0.22 -2.21
C ILE A 109 -4.45 -0.41 -1.18
N HIS A 110 -5.00 -1.16 -0.24
CA HIS A 110 -4.24 -1.74 0.86
C HIS A 110 -4.31 -3.28 0.84
N PRO A 111 -3.56 -3.94 -0.05
CA PRO A 111 -3.46 -5.39 -0.03
C PRO A 111 -2.73 -5.87 1.23
N ASN A 112 -3.21 -6.97 1.81
CA ASN A 112 -2.38 -7.77 2.68
C ASN A 112 -1.37 -8.57 1.84
N PHE A 113 -0.41 -9.26 2.46
CA PHE A 113 0.61 -10.00 1.72
C PHE A 113 -0.02 -11.03 0.76
N LEU A 114 0.51 -11.08 -0.46
CA LEU A 114 0.15 -12.10 -1.44
C LEU A 114 1.00 -13.35 -1.19
N LYS A 115 0.36 -14.53 -1.27
CA LYS A 115 1.04 -15.82 -1.04
C LYS A 115 2.06 -16.18 -2.12
N LYS A 116 2.05 -15.49 -3.27
CA LYS A 116 2.99 -15.68 -4.38
C LYS A 116 3.60 -14.34 -4.79
N GLY A 117 4.83 -14.37 -5.27
CA GLY A 117 5.54 -13.18 -5.72
C GLY A 117 6.23 -12.44 -4.57
N LEU A 118 6.03 -11.13 -4.48
CA LEU A 118 6.78 -10.21 -3.60
C LEU A 118 6.87 -10.63 -2.12
N PHE A 119 5.88 -11.37 -1.61
CA PHE A 119 5.80 -11.84 -0.21
C PHE A 119 5.76 -13.37 -0.08
N GLU A 120 6.36 -14.08 -1.03
CA GLU A 120 6.42 -15.54 -0.98
C GLU A 120 7.18 -16.02 0.26
N GLY A 121 6.64 -17.05 0.92
CA GLY A 121 7.19 -17.57 2.17
C GLY A 121 6.65 -16.90 3.43
N THR A 122 6.06 -15.71 3.34
CA THR A 122 5.45 -15.01 4.49
C THR A 122 4.31 -15.82 5.10
N LYS A 123 4.37 -16.05 6.41
CA LYS A 123 3.35 -16.83 7.14
C LYS A 123 2.96 -16.13 8.44
N LEU A 124 1.67 -16.08 8.70
CA LEU A 124 1.13 -15.83 10.04
C LEU A 124 0.79 -17.19 10.68
N ASN A 125 0.72 -17.22 12.02
CA ASN A 125 0.21 -18.38 12.73
C ASN A 125 -1.28 -18.61 12.42
N PHE A 126 -1.88 -19.69 12.95
CA PHE A 126 -3.28 -20.06 12.69
C PHE A 126 -4.24 -18.91 13.00
N LEU A 127 -4.08 -18.26 14.15
CA LEU A 127 -4.92 -17.14 14.58
C LEU A 127 -4.76 -15.91 13.64
N GLY A 128 -3.52 -15.61 13.26
CA GLY A 128 -3.22 -14.55 12.31
C GLY A 128 -3.81 -14.81 10.93
N GLN A 129 -3.77 -16.04 10.44
CA GLN A 129 -4.40 -16.40 9.16
C GLN A 129 -5.93 -16.27 9.20
N LEU A 130 -6.56 -16.50 10.34
CA LEU A 130 -8.00 -16.32 10.52
C LEU A 130 -8.40 -14.82 10.52
N LEU A 131 -7.63 -14.00 11.23
CA LEU A 131 -7.97 -12.59 11.48
C LEU A 131 -7.41 -11.62 10.45
N ALA A 132 -6.27 -11.95 9.85
CA ALA A 132 -5.59 -11.16 8.83
C ALA A 132 -5.13 -12.05 7.66
N PRO A 133 -6.05 -12.72 6.96
CA PRO A 133 -5.68 -13.67 5.91
C PRO A 133 -4.93 -12.98 4.78
N GLY A 134 -3.92 -13.68 4.25
CA GLY A 134 -3.22 -13.25 3.05
C GLY A 134 -4.13 -13.20 1.82
N VAL A 135 -3.75 -12.45 0.82
CA VAL A 135 -4.47 -12.35 -0.46
C VAL A 135 -4.15 -13.58 -1.32
N LYS A 136 -5.17 -14.19 -1.91
CA LYS A 136 -5.03 -15.45 -2.66
C LYS A 136 -4.33 -15.27 -4.01
N SER A 137 -4.58 -14.15 -4.69
CA SER A 137 -4.06 -13.90 -6.04
C SER A 137 -4.02 -12.41 -6.37
N HIS A 138 -3.23 -12.04 -7.39
CA HIS A 138 -3.21 -10.69 -7.96
C HIS A 138 -4.58 -10.30 -8.52
N ASP A 139 -5.34 -11.24 -9.09
CA ASP A 139 -6.70 -11.00 -9.59
C ASP A 139 -7.65 -10.52 -8.48
N ALA A 140 -7.47 -10.99 -7.25
CA ALA A 140 -8.30 -10.53 -6.13
C ALA A 140 -8.05 -9.04 -5.85
N VAL A 141 -6.81 -8.57 -5.97
CA VAL A 141 -6.47 -7.15 -5.86
C VAL A 141 -7.04 -6.37 -7.03
N ALA A 142 -6.83 -6.85 -8.27
CA ALA A 142 -7.35 -6.22 -9.48
C ALA A 142 -8.87 -6.07 -9.44
N LYS A 143 -9.60 -7.09 -9.00
CA LYS A 143 -11.07 -7.03 -8.80
C LYS A 143 -11.48 -5.95 -7.79
N VAL A 144 -10.72 -5.74 -6.72
CA VAL A 144 -11.01 -4.67 -5.76
C VAL A 144 -10.72 -3.30 -6.36
N ILE A 145 -9.62 -3.14 -7.11
CA ILE A 145 -9.34 -1.90 -7.84
C ILE A 145 -10.51 -1.54 -8.74
N VAL A 146 -10.91 -2.47 -9.62
CA VAL A 146 -11.99 -2.22 -10.59
C VAL A 146 -13.33 -2.00 -9.91
N ASN A 147 -13.74 -2.91 -9.03
CA ASN A 147 -15.10 -2.89 -8.51
C ASN A 147 -15.31 -1.91 -7.34
N ARG A 148 -14.28 -1.73 -6.49
CA ARG A 148 -14.41 -0.85 -5.31
C ARG A 148 -13.88 0.56 -5.58
N ALA A 149 -12.66 0.70 -6.11
CA ALA A 149 -12.09 2.02 -6.35
C ALA A 149 -12.68 2.68 -7.59
N ILE A 150 -12.64 2.02 -8.76
CA ILE A 150 -13.06 2.64 -10.02
C ILE A 150 -14.58 2.77 -10.08
N LYS A 151 -15.34 1.68 -9.94
CA LYS A 151 -16.80 1.69 -10.12
C LYS A 151 -17.54 2.33 -8.95
N LEU A 152 -17.17 2.01 -7.71
CA LEU A 152 -17.89 2.47 -6.51
C LEU A 152 -17.25 3.69 -5.82
N GLY A 153 -16.08 4.15 -6.27
CA GLY A 153 -15.44 5.35 -5.73
C GLY A 153 -14.84 5.21 -4.33
N PHE A 154 -14.57 3.99 -3.86
CA PHE A 154 -13.96 3.80 -2.54
C PHE A 154 -12.54 4.38 -2.51
N HIS A 155 -12.25 5.21 -1.51
CA HIS A 155 -10.97 5.90 -1.39
C HIS A 155 -9.85 5.04 -0.80
N SER A 156 -10.19 4.08 0.08
CA SER A 156 -9.17 3.32 0.83
C SER A 156 -9.58 1.85 1.04
N PRO A 157 -9.85 1.09 -0.06
CA PRO A 157 -10.26 -0.30 0.08
C PRO A 157 -9.12 -1.20 0.55
N LYS A 158 -9.42 -2.07 1.52
CA LYS A 158 -8.52 -3.10 2.05
C LYS A 158 -8.78 -4.43 1.35
N VAL A 159 -7.71 -5.22 1.17
CA VAL A 159 -7.81 -6.53 0.52
C VAL A 159 -7.10 -7.59 1.38
N PRO A 160 -7.84 -8.51 1.96
CA PRO A 160 -9.30 -8.63 2.01
C PRO A 160 -9.95 -7.56 2.90
N TRP A 161 -11.25 -7.34 2.73
CA TRP A 161 -11.95 -6.27 3.45
C TRP A 161 -11.90 -6.42 4.98
N ILE A 162 -11.77 -7.62 5.49
CA ILE A 162 -11.64 -7.93 6.92
C ILE A 162 -10.46 -7.19 7.58
N MET A 163 -9.47 -6.74 6.79
CA MET A 163 -8.36 -5.91 7.28
C MET A 163 -8.81 -4.55 7.84
N ASN A 164 -10.07 -4.14 7.63
CA ASN A 164 -10.63 -2.95 8.30
C ASN A 164 -10.65 -3.09 9.82
N GLN A 165 -10.76 -4.32 10.36
CA GLN A 165 -10.66 -4.56 11.79
C GLN A 165 -9.28 -4.16 12.37
N VAL A 166 -8.21 -4.29 11.61
CA VAL A 166 -6.87 -3.85 12.04
C VAL A 166 -6.85 -2.35 12.27
N VAL A 167 -7.50 -1.59 11.38
CA VAL A 167 -7.65 -0.13 11.53
C VAL A 167 -8.45 0.20 12.78
N LEU A 168 -9.56 -0.50 13.01
CA LEU A 168 -10.41 -0.31 14.18
C LEU A 168 -9.66 -0.64 15.47
N LEU A 169 -8.98 -1.78 15.52
CA LEU A 169 -8.17 -2.18 16.68
C LEU A 169 -7.08 -1.15 16.98
N ARG A 170 -6.40 -0.65 15.94
CA ARG A 170 -5.39 0.39 16.10
C ARG A 170 -5.93 1.70 16.66
N ALA A 171 -7.16 2.06 16.28
CA ALA A 171 -7.80 3.28 16.76
C ALA A 171 -8.27 3.16 18.22
N LEU A 172 -8.62 1.96 18.68
CA LEU A 172 -9.20 1.72 20.01
C LEU A 172 -8.18 1.27 21.05
N LEU A 173 -7.09 0.59 20.63
CA LEU A 173 -6.14 0.01 21.57
C LEU A 173 -4.92 0.91 21.79
N PRO A 174 -4.44 1.05 23.05
CA PRO A 174 -3.13 1.63 23.31
C PRO A 174 -2.03 0.86 22.56
N SER A 175 -0.98 1.58 22.14
CA SER A 175 0.11 0.97 21.34
C SER A 175 0.76 -0.25 22.00
N SER A 176 0.92 -0.23 23.32
CA SER A 176 1.48 -1.35 24.09
C SER A 176 0.61 -2.62 24.01
N LEU A 177 -0.71 -2.46 24.02
CA LEU A 177 -1.65 -3.58 23.89
C LEU A 177 -1.72 -4.05 22.44
N LEU A 178 -1.70 -3.13 21.47
CA LEU A 178 -1.66 -3.47 20.05
C LEU A 178 -0.43 -4.31 19.70
N ILE A 179 0.74 -3.98 20.26
CA ILE A 179 1.97 -4.76 20.10
C ILE A 179 1.79 -6.19 20.61
N LYS A 180 1.23 -6.36 21.81
CA LYS A 180 0.98 -7.69 22.40
C LYS A 180 0.00 -8.50 21.54
N VAL A 181 -1.09 -7.87 21.10
CA VAL A 181 -2.08 -8.50 20.23
C VAL A 181 -1.46 -8.90 18.89
N SER A 182 -0.62 -8.05 18.29
CA SER A 182 0.08 -8.35 17.04
C SER A 182 1.05 -9.55 17.18
N SER A 183 1.72 -9.66 18.33
CA SER A 183 2.56 -10.81 18.64
C SER A 183 1.78 -12.12 18.69
N LEU A 184 0.59 -12.12 19.29
CA LEU A 184 -0.29 -13.30 19.34
C LEU A 184 -0.72 -13.80 17.95
N TYR A 185 -0.75 -12.91 16.94
CA TYR A 185 -1.07 -13.25 15.55
C TYR A 185 0.13 -13.77 14.75
N GLY A 186 1.32 -13.81 15.36
CA GLY A 186 2.56 -14.22 14.68
C GLY A 186 3.11 -13.13 13.75
N LEU A 187 2.79 -11.85 14.00
CA LEU A 187 3.31 -10.73 13.20
C LEU A 187 4.83 -10.58 13.36
N TYR A 188 5.36 -10.98 14.51
CA TYR A 188 6.79 -10.86 14.81
C TYR A 188 7.64 -11.78 13.95
N ASP A 189 7.17 -12.99 13.69
CA ASP A 189 7.93 -14.03 13.02
C ASP A 189 7.50 -14.20 11.55
N MET A 190 6.55 -13.38 11.08
CA MET A 190 5.92 -13.55 9.77
C MET A 190 6.90 -13.48 8.59
N MET A 191 8.05 -12.82 8.77
CA MET A 191 9.08 -12.65 7.75
C MET A 191 10.29 -13.57 7.92
N ASP A 192 10.26 -14.51 8.87
CA ASP A 192 11.41 -15.39 9.14
C ASP A 192 11.62 -16.41 8.03
N ASP A 193 10.54 -16.92 7.45
CA ASP A 193 10.55 -17.88 6.33
C ASP A 193 10.45 -17.18 4.95
N TYR A 194 10.68 -15.87 4.88
CA TYR A 194 10.60 -15.13 3.63
C TYR A 194 11.54 -15.67 2.56
N LYS A 195 10.99 -16.00 1.39
CA LYS A 195 11.69 -16.56 0.23
C LYS A 195 11.65 -15.67 -1.00
N GLY A 196 10.97 -14.53 -0.90
CA GLY A 196 10.84 -13.59 -2.02
C GLY A 196 12.20 -13.06 -2.48
N TYR A 197 12.21 -12.27 -3.52
CA TYR A 197 13.38 -11.79 -4.24
C TYR A 197 14.66 -11.76 -3.39
N GLU A 198 15.46 -12.82 -3.48
CA GLU A 198 16.83 -12.82 -3.01
C GLU A 198 17.59 -11.78 -3.84
N ASP A 199 18.27 -10.89 -3.15
CA ASP A 199 19.22 -9.90 -3.62
C ASP A 199 19.35 -9.71 -5.14
N GLY A 200 18.69 -8.68 -5.68
CA GLY A 200 19.18 -8.04 -6.91
C GLY A 200 18.87 -8.72 -8.24
N ARG A 201 17.82 -9.53 -8.38
CA ARG A 201 17.33 -9.96 -9.70
C ARG A 201 15.96 -9.41 -10.03
#